data_c26f7fad0443c36779ef55b3ed87feb1
#
_entry.id   c26f7fad0443c36779ef55b3ed87feb1
#
_cell.length_a   1.000
_cell.length_b   1.000
_cell.length_c   1.000
_cell.angle_alpha   90.00
_cell.angle_beta   90.00
_cell.angle_gamma   90.00
#
_symmetry.space_group_name_H-M   'P 1'
#
loop_
_entity.id
_entity.type
_entity.pdbx_description
1 polymer ?
#
loop_
_entity_poly.entity_id
_entity_poly.type
_entity_poly.pdbx_seq_one_letter_code
_entity_poly.pdbx_strand_id
1 'polypeptide(L)'
;MQNLTGKVALITGAGRGIGRATAIEFAKEGIHVGLIARNKSHLEKVAEELQPYGVKVSIATADVSDLESITKAVEHVSQELGPIDILINNAGISKFGNFMELDPKDWEQIIKVNLMGVYYTTRAVLPQMIERKSGDIINISSTAGQKGAPVTSAYSASKAGVLALTESLMLEVRKHNIRVTALTPSTVATDMAVDLNLTDGNPDKVMQPEDLAEYMVSQLKLNSRIFIKSAGMWSTNP
;
A
#
# COMPACT_ATOMS: atom_id res chain seq x y z
N MET A 1 18.37 -2.13 -15.37
CA MET A 1 17.13 -2.14 -14.56
C MET A 1 16.80 -3.57 -14.21
N GLN A 2 16.15 -3.82 -13.06
CA GLN A 2 15.67 -5.16 -12.70
C GLN A 2 14.50 -5.57 -13.61
N ASN A 3 14.44 -6.85 -13.96
CA ASN A 3 13.25 -7.46 -14.57
C ASN A 3 12.24 -7.79 -13.45
N LEU A 4 11.01 -7.42 -13.62
CA LEU A 4 9.91 -7.66 -12.66
C LEU A 4 8.99 -8.81 -13.10
N THR A 5 9.11 -9.29 -14.35
CA THR A 5 8.28 -10.37 -14.89
C THR A 5 8.37 -11.64 -14.05
N GLY A 6 7.23 -12.21 -13.69
CA GLY A 6 7.12 -13.44 -12.90
C GLY A 6 7.30 -13.25 -11.39
N LYS A 7 7.63 -12.04 -10.90
CA LYS A 7 7.58 -11.72 -9.46
C LYS A 7 6.15 -11.78 -8.94
N VAL A 8 5.99 -12.00 -7.64
CA VAL A 8 4.70 -12.01 -6.94
C VAL A 8 4.59 -10.77 -6.06
N ALA A 9 3.57 -9.96 -6.30
CA ALA A 9 3.23 -8.82 -5.47
C ALA A 9 1.97 -9.08 -4.65
N LEU A 10 1.96 -8.67 -3.39
CA LEU A 10 0.79 -8.61 -2.53
C LEU A 10 0.39 -7.16 -2.30
N ILE A 11 -0.87 -6.82 -2.57
CA ILE A 11 -1.38 -5.45 -2.44
C ILE A 11 -2.58 -5.43 -1.50
N THR A 12 -2.48 -4.69 -0.40
CA THR A 12 -3.62 -4.45 0.50
C THR A 12 -4.42 -3.23 0.07
N GLY A 13 -5.74 -3.25 0.30
CA GLY A 13 -6.62 -2.20 -0.21
C GLY A 13 -6.71 -2.18 -1.73
N ALA A 14 -6.59 -3.35 -2.38
CA ALA A 14 -6.44 -3.50 -3.82
C ALA A 14 -7.73 -3.27 -4.63
N GLY A 15 -8.90 -3.16 -3.98
CA GLY A 15 -10.19 -3.12 -4.66
C GLY A 15 -10.53 -1.79 -5.34
N ARG A 16 -9.79 -0.70 -5.11
CA ARG A 16 -10.03 0.64 -5.68
C ARG A 16 -8.83 1.56 -5.53
N GLY A 17 -8.90 2.75 -6.13
CA GLY A 17 -7.93 3.83 -5.95
C GLY A 17 -6.49 3.40 -6.24
N ILE A 18 -5.56 3.82 -5.40
CA ILE A 18 -4.12 3.54 -5.57
C ILE A 18 -3.85 2.03 -5.66
N GLY A 19 -4.51 1.20 -4.83
CA GLY A 19 -4.28 -0.24 -4.84
C GLY A 19 -4.69 -0.91 -6.15
N ARG A 20 -5.84 -0.51 -6.73
CA ARG A 20 -6.29 -0.97 -8.05
C ARG A 20 -5.32 -0.53 -9.16
N ALA A 21 -4.96 0.76 -9.19
CA ALA A 21 -4.01 1.29 -10.18
C ALA A 21 -2.66 0.57 -10.10
N THR A 22 -2.16 0.33 -8.88
CA THR A 22 -0.92 -0.45 -8.65
C THR A 22 -1.04 -1.87 -9.21
N ALA A 23 -2.18 -2.55 -9.00
CA ALA A 23 -2.38 -3.90 -9.52
C ALA A 23 -2.31 -3.92 -11.06
N ILE A 24 -2.92 -2.94 -11.71
CA ILE A 24 -2.92 -2.81 -13.18
C ILE A 24 -1.50 -2.54 -13.69
N GLU A 25 -0.78 -1.56 -13.12
CA GLU A 25 0.59 -1.24 -13.55
C GLU A 25 1.54 -2.41 -13.32
N PHE A 26 1.38 -3.15 -12.22
CA PHE A 26 2.17 -4.35 -11.95
C PHE A 26 1.88 -5.47 -12.95
N ALA A 27 0.62 -5.67 -13.32
CA ALA A 27 0.24 -6.65 -14.33
C ALA A 27 0.83 -6.32 -15.72
N LYS A 28 0.89 -5.04 -16.12
CA LYS A 28 1.57 -4.58 -17.35
C LYS A 28 3.05 -4.98 -17.37
N GLU A 29 3.69 -5.06 -16.21
CA GLU A 29 5.10 -5.48 -16.06
C GLU A 29 5.29 -6.99 -15.93
N GLY A 30 4.21 -7.77 -16.06
CA GLY A 30 4.23 -9.22 -15.94
C GLY A 30 4.36 -9.74 -14.51
N ILE A 31 4.04 -8.92 -13.50
CA ILE A 31 4.03 -9.29 -12.09
C ILE A 31 2.73 -10.02 -11.77
N HIS A 32 2.80 -11.17 -11.10
CA HIS A 32 1.64 -11.87 -10.55
C HIS A 32 1.12 -11.13 -9.31
N VAL A 33 -0.21 -11.03 -9.14
CA VAL A 33 -0.78 -10.10 -8.17
C VAL A 33 -1.72 -10.80 -7.19
N GLY A 34 -1.39 -10.75 -5.90
CA GLY A 34 -2.29 -11.06 -4.80
C GLY A 34 -3.03 -9.81 -4.34
N LEU A 35 -4.36 -9.84 -4.42
CA LEU A 35 -5.24 -8.71 -4.12
C LEU A 35 -5.95 -8.94 -2.80
N ILE A 36 -5.75 -8.06 -1.81
CA ILE A 36 -6.42 -8.14 -0.51
C ILE A 36 -7.26 -6.89 -0.27
N ALA A 37 -8.54 -7.09 0.07
CA ALA A 37 -9.44 -6.06 0.59
C ALA A 37 -10.63 -6.70 1.32
N ARG A 38 -11.47 -5.89 1.96
CA ARG A 38 -12.66 -6.38 2.68
C ARG A 38 -13.83 -6.73 1.75
N ASN A 39 -13.92 -6.09 0.60
CA ASN A 39 -15.02 -6.26 -0.34
C ASN A 39 -14.61 -7.18 -1.49
N LYS A 40 -15.18 -8.39 -1.52
CA LYS A 40 -14.88 -9.41 -2.53
C LYS A 40 -15.24 -8.95 -3.94
N SER A 41 -16.40 -8.32 -4.13
CA SER A 41 -16.83 -7.89 -5.46
C SER A 41 -15.94 -6.84 -6.10
N HIS A 42 -15.29 -5.97 -5.28
CA HIS A 42 -14.30 -5.04 -5.79
C HIS A 42 -13.04 -5.76 -6.25
N LEU A 43 -12.60 -6.80 -5.51
CA LEU A 43 -11.43 -7.59 -5.89
C LEU A 43 -11.67 -8.38 -7.16
N GLU A 44 -12.87 -8.97 -7.33
CA GLU A 44 -13.27 -9.72 -8.52
C GLU A 44 -13.24 -8.82 -9.77
N LYS A 45 -13.77 -7.59 -9.68
CA LYS A 45 -13.70 -6.61 -10.78
C LYS A 45 -12.26 -6.26 -11.16
N VAL A 46 -11.39 -6.02 -10.17
CA VAL A 46 -9.99 -5.77 -10.47
C VAL A 46 -9.33 -6.99 -11.09
N ALA A 47 -9.60 -8.20 -10.59
CA ALA A 47 -9.06 -9.42 -11.17
C ALA A 47 -9.51 -9.62 -12.64
N GLU A 48 -10.75 -9.26 -12.98
CA GLU A 48 -11.24 -9.25 -14.37
C GLU A 48 -10.46 -8.26 -15.25
N GLU A 49 -10.18 -7.07 -14.74
CA GLU A 49 -9.39 -6.05 -15.44
C GLU A 49 -7.94 -6.50 -15.71
N LEU A 50 -7.41 -7.41 -14.89
CA LEU A 50 -6.06 -7.93 -15.05
C LEU A 50 -5.93 -9.08 -16.06
N GLN A 51 -7.04 -9.71 -16.49
CA GLN A 51 -7.02 -10.85 -17.42
C GLN A 51 -6.26 -10.58 -18.73
N PRO A 52 -6.38 -9.39 -19.38
CA PRO A 52 -5.69 -9.12 -20.64
C PRO A 52 -4.16 -9.18 -20.56
N TYR A 53 -3.61 -9.04 -19.36
CA TYR A 53 -2.12 -9.02 -19.15
C TYR A 53 -1.54 -10.42 -18.99
N GLY A 54 -2.34 -11.48 -18.88
CA GLY A 54 -1.87 -12.87 -18.79
C GLY A 54 -1.10 -13.22 -17.51
N VAL A 55 -1.17 -12.38 -16.47
CA VAL A 55 -0.57 -12.64 -15.17
C VAL A 55 -1.48 -13.51 -14.30
N LYS A 56 -0.89 -14.23 -13.34
CA LYS A 56 -1.68 -14.94 -12.33
C LYS A 56 -2.22 -13.92 -11.30
N VAL A 57 -3.47 -14.09 -10.91
CA VAL A 57 -4.13 -13.26 -9.92
C VAL A 57 -4.74 -14.14 -8.84
N SER A 58 -4.49 -13.81 -7.58
CA SER A 58 -5.14 -14.42 -6.41
C SER A 58 -5.89 -13.34 -5.64
N ILE A 59 -7.11 -13.63 -5.17
CA ILE A 59 -7.90 -12.71 -4.36
C ILE A 59 -8.15 -13.29 -2.98
N ALA A 60 -7.99 -12.48 -1.94
CA ALA A 60 -8.32 -12.87 -0.57
C ALA A 60 -9.08 -11.75 0.16
N THR A 61 -10.22 -12.10 0.74
CA THR A 61 -10.99 -11.15 1.54
C THR A 61 -10.46 -11.15 2.96
N ALA A 62 -9.96 -9.99 3.42
CA ALA A 62 -9.46 -9.84 4.78
C ALA A 62 -9.61 -8.41 5.31
N ASP A 63 -9.71 -8.29 6.64
CA ASP A 63 -9.52 -7.03 7.36
C ASP A 63 -8.07 -6.94 7.84
N VAL A 64 -7.33 -5.97 7.36
CA VAL A 64 -5.92 -5.76 7.75
C VAL A 64 -5.76 -5.42 9.24
N SER A 65 -6.82 -4.96 9.91
CA SER A 65 -6.81 -4.67 11.34
C SER A 65 -6.96 -5.91 12.23
N ASP A 66 -7.19 -7.08 11.62
CA ASP A 66 -7.26 -8.38 12.28
C ASP A 66 -6.07 -9.25 11.87
N LEU A 67 -5.21 -9.58 12.85
CA LEU A 67 -3.98 -10.34 12.62
C LEU A 67 -4.26 -11.75 12.06
N GLU A 68 -5.27 -12.44 12.55
CA GLU A 68 -5.59 -13.80 12.08
C GLU A 68 -6.15 -13.77 10.67
N SER A 69 -7.06 -12.83 10.38
CA SER A 69 -7.64 -12.62 9.06
C SER A 69 -6.57 -12.35 8.01
N ILE A 70 -5.65 -11.40 8.28
CA ILE A 70 -4.60 -11.06 7.32
C ILE A 70 -3.55 -12.15 7.16
N THR A 71 -3.23 -12.90 8.24
CA THR A 71 -2.28 -14.00 8.15
C THR A 71 -2.81 -15.09 7.22
N LYS A 72 -4.07 -15.51 7.40
CA LYS A 72 -4.72 -16.50 6.50
C LYS A 72 -4.77 -16.03 5.05
N ALA A 73 -5.04 -14.75 4.82
CA ALA A 73 -5.07 -14.19 3.47
C ALA A 73 -3.68 -14.20 2.81
N VAL A 74 -2.62 -13.88 3.55
CA VAL A 74 -1.23 -13.95 3.05
C VAL A 74 -0.84 -15.41 2.74
N GLU A 75 -1.17 -16.34 3.61
CA GLU A 75 -0.92 -17.77 3.40
C GLU A 75 -1.63 -18.28 2.13
N HIS A 76 -2.91 -17.94 1.95
CA HIS A 76 -3.69 -18.32 0.77
C HIS A 76 -3.04 -17.79 -0.52
N VAL A 77 -2.69 -16.49 -0.58
CA VAL A 77 -2.03 -15.91 -1.75
C VAL A 77 -0.67 -16.56 -2.02
N SER A 78 0.11 -16.82 -0.97
CA SER A 78 1.41 -17.48 -1.11
C SER A 78 1.29 -18.93 -1.61
N GLN A 79 0.23 -19.65 -1.25
CA GLN A 79 -0.04 -21.00 -1.76
C GLN A 79 -0.41 -21.01 -3.24
N GLU A 80 -1.18 -20.00 -3.70
CA GLU A 80 -1.61 -19.92 -5.09
C GLU A 80 -0.59 -19.35 -6.05
N LEU A 81 0.15 -18.31 -5.64
CA LEU A 81 1.07 -17.58 -6.52
C LEU A 81 2.54 -17.89 -6.27
N GLY A 82 2.87 -18.48 -5.14
CA GLY A 82 4.25 -18.64 -4.67
C GLY A 82 4.66 -17.54 -3.68
N PRO A 83 5.93 -17.54 -3.27
CA PRO A 83 6.43 -16.62 -2.27
C PRO A 83 6.38 -15.17 -2.73
N ILE A 84 5.95 -14.28 -1.82
CA ILE A 84 5.75 -12.85 -2.10
C ILE A 84 7.09 -12.14 -2.20
N ASP A 85 7.35 -11.50 -3.33
CA ASP A 85 8.55 -10.70 -3.61
C ASP A 85 8.35 -9.22 -3.27
N ILE A 86 7.12 -8.73 -3.45
CA ILE A 86 6.76 -7.31 -3.30
C ILE A 86 5.53 -7.21 -2.40
N LEU A 87 5.63 -6.39 -1.35
CA LEU A 87 4.49 -6.06 -0.49
C LEU A 87 4.14 -4.59 -0.62
N ILE A 88 2.88 -4.29 -0.96
CA ILE A 88 2.33 -2.95 -0.98
C ILE A 88 1.31 -2.81 0.15
N ASN A 89 1.71 -2.15 1.23
CA ASN A 89 0.82 -1.77 2.32
C ASN A 89 0.11 -0.46 1.95
N ASN A 90 -1.05 -0.60 1.29
CA ASN A 90 -1.83 0.52 0.80
C ASN A 90 -3.18 0.67 1.52
N ALA A 91 -3.72 -0.39 2.14
CA ALA A 91 -4.99 -0.30 2.87
C ALA A 91 -4.99 0.84 3.88
N GLY A 92 -6.02 1.66 3.85
CA GLY A 92 -6.17 2.77 4.78
C GLY A 92 -7.58 3.34 4.78
N ILE A 93 -7.92 4.00 5.88
CA ILE A 93 -9.16 4.75 6.07
C ILE A 93 -8.84 6.14 6.60
N SER A 94 -9.77 7.05 6.42
CA SER A 94 -9.68 8.40 6.98
C SER A 94 -11.05 8.87 7.45
N LYS A 95 -11.06 9.59 8.54
CA LYS A 95 -12.19 10.39 9.03
C LYS A 95 -11.61 11.62 9.71
N PHE A 96 -12.10 12.79 9.32
CA PHE A 96 -11.64 14.06 9.87
C PHE A 96 -12.67 14.59 10.87
N GLY A 97 -12.18 15.26 11.88
CA GLY A 97 -13.02 15.89 12.91
C GLY A 97 -12.17 16.62 13.95
N ASN A 98 -12.74 17.63 14.60
CA ASN A 98 -12.09 18.29 15.70
C ASN A 98 -11.73 17.29 16.80
N PHE A 99 -10.65 17.55 17.53
CA PHE A 99 -10.09 16.61 18.50
C PHE A 99 -11.11 16.12 19.55
N MET A 100 -11.99 16.99 20.01
CA MET A 100 -13.04 16.66 21.00
C MET A 100 -14.32 16.10 20.38
N GLU A 101 -14.50 16.18 19.06
CA GLU A 101 -15.72 15.79 18.36
C GLU A 101 -15.59 14.44 17.65
N LEU A 102 -14.37 14.06 17.23
CA LEU A 102 -14.14 12.78 16.61
C LEU A 102 -14.36 11.65 17.63
N ASP A 103 -15.26 10.72 17.30
CA ASP A 103 -15.55 9.58 18.17
C ASP A 103 -14.25 8.80 18.46
N PRO A 104 -13.94 8.50 19.73
CA PRO A 104 -12.77 7.69 20.10
C PRO A 104 -12.69 6.36 19.35
N LYS A 105 -13.81 5.72 19.05
CA LYS A 105 -13.84 4.47 18.27
C LYS A 105 -13.36 4.67 16.84
N ASP A 106 -13.73 5.79 16.20
CA ASP A 106 -13.25 6.12 14.86
C ASP A 106 -11.74 6.42 14.90
N TRP A 107 -11.29 7.15 15.92
CA TRP A 107 -9.89 7.45 16.13
C TRP A 107 -9.07 6.16 16.28
N GLU A 108 -9.49 5.24 17.14
CA GLU A 108 -8.87 3.93 17.32
C GLU A 108 -8.89 3.09 16.04
N GLN A 109 -10.02 3.08 15.31
CA GLN A 109 -10.15 2.32 14.08
C GLN A 109 -9.18 2.80 13.00
N ILE A 110 -8.93 4.11 12.90
CA ILE A 110 -7.93 4.67 11.99
C ILE A 110 -6.53 4.14 12.35
N ILE A 111 -6.16 4.12 13.62
CA ILE A 111 -4.87 3.55 14.06
C ILE A 111 -4.81 2.04 13.75
N LYS A 112 -5.85 1.29 14.06
CA LYS A 112 -5.91 -0.16 13.81
C LYS A 112 -5.72 -0.49 12.33
N VAL A 113 -6.42 0.21 11.44
CA VAL A 113 -6.31 -0.06 10.00
C VAL A 113 -5.00 0.46 9.44
N ASN A 114 -4.68 1.74 9.67
CA ASN A 114 -3.59 2.41 8.95
C ASN A 114 -2.21 2.07 9.48
N LEU A 115 -2.06 1.74 10.78
CA LEU A 115 -0.78 1.44 11.40
C LEU A 115 -0.65 -0.04 11.76
N MET A 116 -1.61 -0.58 12.54
CA MET A 116 -1.53 -1.99 12.91
C MET A 116 -1.71 -2.91 11.71
N GLY A 117 -2.53 -2.52 10.72
CA GLY A 117 -2.68 -3.25 9.46
C GLY A 117 -1.37 -3.37 8.69
N VAL A 118 -0.56 -2.31 8.63
CA VAL A 118 0.78 -2.33 8.04
C VAL A 118 1.70 -3.30 8.80
N TYR A 119 1.68 -3.22 10.14
CA TYR A 119 2.48 -4.11 10.99
C TYR A 119 2.07 -5.58 10.80
N TYR A 120 0.78 -5.88 10.87
CA TYR A 120 0.27 -7.26 10.77
C TYR A 120 0.55 -7.89 9.40
N THR A 121 0.28 -7.15 8.31
CA THR A 121 0.55 -7.65 6.96
C THR A 121 2.05 -7.87 6.75
N THR A 122 2.87 -6.92 7.16
CA THR A 122 4.33 -7.04 7.07
C THR A 122 4.84 -8.23 7.88
N ARG A 123 4.35 -8.41 9.12
CA ARG A 123 4.71 -9.54 9.98
C ARG A 123 4.38 -10.89 9.34
N ALA A 124 3.27 -10.99 8.60
CA ALA A 124 2.88 -12.24 7.92
C ALA A 124 3.75 -12.53 6.68
N VAL A 125 4.19 -11.50 5.96
CA VAL A 125 4.99 -11.65 4.74
C VAL A 125 6.50 -11.76 5.01
N LEU A 126 7.01 -11.03 5.99
CA LEU A 126 8.44 -10.83 6.22
C LEU A 126 9.26 -12.12 6.41
N PRO A 127 8.79 -13.19 7.10
CA PRO A 127 9.57 -14.41 7.30
C PRO A 127 10.05 -15.03 5.99
N GLN A 128 9.19 -15.13 4.97
CA GLN A 128 9.55 -15.68 3.67
C GLN A 128 10.53 -14.80 2.88
N MET A 129 10.52 -13.46 3.08
CA MET A 129 11.49 -12.55 2.49
C MET A 129 12.86 -12.69 3.16
N ILE A 130 12.90 -12.81 4.50
CA ILE A 130 14.14 -13.03 5.26
C ILE A 130 14.81 -14.33 4.86
N GLU A 131 14.05 -15.43 4.76
CA GLU A 131 14.56 -16.74 4.36
C GLU A 131 15.22 -16.69 2.98
N ARG A 132 14.58 -16.04 2.01
CA ARG A 132 15.08 -15.87 0.64
C ARG A 132 16.13 -14.77 0.49
N LYS A 133 16.34 -13.96 1.52
CA LYS A 133 17.22 -12.79 1.51
C LYS A 133 16.92 -11.82 0.35
N SER A 134 15.66 -11.61 0.08
CA SER A 134 15.18 -10.76 -1.02
C SER A 134 13.75 -10.32 -0.78
N GLY A 135 13.42 -9.07 -1.06
CA GLY A 135 12.07 -8.54 -1.00
C GLY A 135 12.01 -7.03 -1.10
N ASP A 136 10.84 -6.54 -1.45
CA ASP A 136 10.51 -5.13 -1.54
C ASP A 136 9.23 -4.84 -0.75
N ILE A 137 9.28 -3.90 0.17
CA ILE A 137 8.11 -3.45 0.96
C ILE A 137 7.91 -1.96 0.71
N ILE A 138 6.73 -1.60 0.24
CA ILE A 138 6.33 -0.20 0.04
C ILE A 138 5.13 0.10 0.94
N ASN A 139 5.30 1.04 1.85
CA ASN A 139 4.27 1.49 2.76
C ASN A 139 3.72 2.84 2.30
N ILE A 140 2.41 2.91 2.04
CA ILE A 140 1.76 4.15 1.64
C ILE A 140 1.41 4.96 2.91
N SER A 141 2.23 5.98 3.16
CA SER A 141 1.98 6.98 4.19
C SER A 141 1.20 8.16 3.59
N SER A 142 1.55 9.38 3.94
CA SER A 142 0.98 10.63 3.46
C SER A 142 1.85 11.81 3.88
N THR A 143 1.73 12.95 3.21
CA THR A 143 2.26 14.24 3.72
C THR A 143 1.70 14.58 5.10
N ALA A 144 0.47 14.12 5.43
CA ALA A 144 -0.12 14.25 6.76
C ALA A 144 0.66 13.48 7.86
N GLY A 145 1.46 12.48 7.49
CA GLY A 145 2.39 11.82 8.41
C GLY A 145 3.67 12.60 8.67
N GLN A 146 4.02 13.54 7.79
CA GLN A 146 5.18 14.43 7.96
C GLN A 146 4.83 15.69 8.76
N LYS A 147 3.61 16.19 8.60
CA LYS A 147 3.11 17.38 9.28
C LYS A 147 1.63 17.24 9.59
N GLY A 148 1.26 17.34 10.86
CA GLY A 148 -0.12 17.37 11.29
C GLY A 148 -0.84 18.63 10.86
N ALA A 149 -2.18 18.54 10.73
CA ALA A 149 -3.08 19.66 10.43
C ALA A 149 -4.31 19.62 11.34
N PRO A 150 -5.06 20.73 11.49
CA PRO A 150 -6.35 20.72 12.18
C PRO A 150 -7.24 19.59 11.63
N VAL A 151 -8.08 19.02 12.47
CA VAL A 151 -9.05 17.94 12.21
C VAL A 151 -8.49 16.59 11.77
N THR A 152 -7.17 16.44 11.59
CA THR A 152 -6.55 15.22 11.06
C THR A 152 -5.83 14.38 12.11
N SER A 153 -6.04 14.58 13.40
CA SER A 153 -5.21 14.02 14.48
C SER A 153 -4.99 12.50 14.38
N ALA A 154 -6.05 11.71 14.22
CA ALA A 154 -5.95 10.26 14.10
C ALA A 154 -5.21 9.84 12.82
N TYR A 155 -5.58 10.44 11.69
CA TYR A 155 -4.97 10.14 10.41
C TYR A 155 -3.48 10.51 10.40
N SER A 156 -3.14 11.73 10.83
CA SER A 156 -1.75 12.18 10.91
C SER A 156 -0.92 11.32 11.85
N ALA A 157 -1.43 10.98 13.03
CA ALA A 157 -0.76 10.09 13.97
C ALA A 157 -0.52 8.70 13.37
N SER A 158 -1.52 8.12 12.69
CA SER A 158 -1.37 6.82 12.03
C SER A 158 -0.32 6.84 10.93
N LYS A 159 -0.31 7.89 10.10
CA LYS A 159 0.64 8.01 8.97
C LYS A 159 2.06 8.37 9.44
N ALA A 160 2.21 9.14 10.51
CA ALA A 160 3.50 9.37 11.17
C ALA A 160 4.05 8.06 11.78
N GLY A 161 3.18 7.26 12.41
CA GLY A 161 3.53 5.93 12.90
C GLY A 161 4.04 5.01 11.79
N VAL A 162 3.43 5.04 10.60
CA VAL A 162 3.90 4.27 9.42
C VAL A 162 5.30 4.72 8.99
N LEU A 163 5.61 6.02 9.02
CA LEU A 163 6.96 6.50 8.69
C LEU A 163 8.00 5.96 9.66
N ALA A 164 7.74 6.05 10.96
CA ALA A 164 8.65 5.57 12.00
C ALA A 164 8.81 4.03 11.94
N LEU A 165 7.70 3.29 11.76
CA LEU A 165 7.73 1.84 11.56
C LEU A 165 8.57 1.46 10.34
N THR A 166 8.39 2.16 9.22
CA THR A 166 9.13 1.90 7.97
C THR A 166 10.62 2.07 8.16
N GLU A 167 11.04 3.14 8.84
CA GLU A 167 12.45 3.41 9.08
C GLU A 167 13.08 2.36 10.01
N SER A 168 12.42 2.01 11.11
CA SER A 168 12.89 0.97 12.02
C SER A 168 13.02 -0.38 11.32
N LEU A 169 11.98 -0.80 10.60
CA LEU A 169 11.98 -2.05 9.86
C LEU A 169 13.11 -2.07 8.80
N MET A 170 13.26 -1.00 8.05
CA MET A 170 14.32 -0.87 7.04
C MET A 170 15.71 -1.13 7.65
N LEU A 171 16.00 -0.53 8.82
CA LEU A 171 17.28 -0.72 9.50
C LEU A 171 17.49 -2.16 9.97
N GLU A 172 16.44 -2.85 10.39
CA GLU A 172 16.51 -4.24 10.84
C GLU A 172 16.74 -5.23 9.69
N VAL A 173 16.06 -5.03 8.53
CA VAL A 173 15.99 -6.05 7.47
C VAL A 173 16.91 -5.80 6.28
N ARG A 174 17.53 -4.61 6.16
CA ARG A 174 18.46 -4.32 5.05
C ARG A 174 19.62 -5.32 4.93
N LYS A 175 20.05 -5.91 6.05
CA LYS A 175 21.06 -6.98 6.06
C LYS A 175 20.61 -8.26 5.36
N HIS A 176 19.32 -8.42 5.11
CA HIS A 176 18.71 -9.51 4.36
C HIS A 176 18.39 -9.11 2.92
N ASN A 177 18.95 -8.02 2.38
CA ASN A 177 18.67 -7.49 1.04
C ASN A 177 17.17 -7.17 0.81
N ILE A 178 16.45 -6.82 1.87
CA ILE A 178 15.05 -6.38 1.80
C ILE A 178 15.03 -4.86 1.79
N ARG A 179 14.41 -4.28 0.76
CA ARG A 179 14.22 -2.83 0.64
C ARG A 179 12.89 -2.44 1.25
N VAL A 180 12.87 -1.42 2.10
CA VAL A 180 11.63 -0.92 2.72
C VAL A 180 11.53 0.58 2.48
N THR A 181 10.44 1.01 1.83
CA THR A 181 10.22 2.38 1.38
C THR A 181 8.92 2.93 1.95
N ALA A 182 8.92 4.19 2.36
CA ALA A 182 7.69 4.95 2.64
C ALA A 182 7.39 5.93 1.50
N LEU A 183 6.17 5.90 0.96
CA LEU A 183 5.67 6.94 0.07
C LEU A 183 4.79 7.92 0.84
N THR A 184 5.01 9.21 0.61
CA THR A 184 4.27 10.30 1.26
C THR A 184 3.59 11.17 0.19
N PRO A 185 2.55 10.62 -0.48
CA PRO A 185 1.79 11.42 -1.43
C PRO A 185 1.04 12.56 -0.73
N SER A 186 0.89 13.66 -1.42
CA SER A 186 -0.10 14.70 -1.17
C SER A 186 -1.49 14.18 -1.60
N THR A 187 -2.41 15.04 -1.98
CA THR A 187 -3.74 14.63 -2.44
C THR A 187 -3.64 13.82 -3.73
N VAL A 188 -4.28 12.65 -3.75
CA VAL A 188 -4.44 11.78 -4.92
C VAL A 188 -5.92 11.62 -5.19
N ALA A 189 -6.35 11.72 -6.44
CA ALA A 189 -7.74 11.63 -6.88
C ALA A 189 -8.29 10.21 -6.68
N THR A 190 -8.67 9.90 -5.45
CA THR A 190 -9.32 8.65 -5.04
C THR A 190 -10.71 8.95 -4.50
N ASP A 191 -11.60 7.95 -4.48
CA ASP A 191 -12.92 8.07 -3.84
C ASP A 191 -12.80 8.66 -2.43
N MET A 192 -11.82 8.21 -1.65
CA MET A 192 -11.58 8.73 -0.31
C MET A 192 -11.29 10.23 -0.30
N ALA A 193 -10.51 10.73 -1.23
CA ALA A 193 -10.17 12.15 -1.30
C ALA A 193 -11.36 12.99 -1.77
N VAL A 194 -12.15 12.46 -2.69
CA VAL A 194 -13.39 13.10 -3.16
C VAL A 194 -14.43 13.13 -2.04
N ASP A 195 -14.67 12.01 -1.35
CA ASP A 195 -15.62 11.90 -0.21
C ASP A 195 -15.26 12.87 0.94
N LEU A 196 -13.97 13.17 1.10
CA LEU A 196 -13.46 14.13 2.09
C LEU A 196 -13.41 15.58 1.57
N ASN A 197 -13.89 15.84 0.36
CA ASN A 197 -13.82 17.13 -0.31
C ASN A 197 -12.39 17.73 -0.39
N LEU A 198 -11.38 16.88 -0.54
CA LEU A 198 -9.98 17.30 -0.71
C LEU A 198 -9.64 17.60 -2.18
N THR A 199 -10.44 17.13 -3.11
CA THR A 199 -10.28 17.32 -4.55
C THR A 199 -11.62 17.05 -5.27
N ASP A 200 -11.78 17.66 -6.44
CA ASP A 200 -12.83 17.35 -7.40
C ASP A 200 -12.44 16.18 -8.36
N GLY A 201 -11.21 15.69 -8.21
CA GLY A 201 -10.69 14.61 -9.05
C GLY A 201 -10.14 15.04 -10.40
N ASN A 202 -10.05 16.36 -10.67
CA ASN A 202 -9.60 16.87 -11.97
C ASN A 202 -8.17 16.38 -12.30
N PRO A 203 -8.01 15.57 -13.37
CA PRO A 203 -6.71 14.96 -13.71
C PRO A 203 -5.64 15.97 -14.14
N ASP A 204 -6.03 17.17 -14.56
CA ASP A 204 -5.08 18.21 -14.96
C ASP A 204 -4.44 18.94 -13.75
N LYS A 205 -5.00 18.73 -12.55
CA LYS A 205 -4.59 19.45 -11.33
C LYS A 205 -4.05 18.53 -10.25
N VAL A 206 -4.64 17.38 -10.08
CA VAL A 206 -4.38 16.50 -8.92
C VAL A 206 -3.77 15.20 -9.38
N MET A 207 -2.77 14.69 -8.64
CA MET A 207 -2.19 13.38 -8.89
C MET A 207 -3.29 12.31 -9.00
N GLN A 208 -3.13 11.44 -9.98
CA GLN A 208 -3.99 10.29 -10.17
C GLN A 208 -3.38 9.04 -9.47
N PRO A 209 -4.18 8.04 -9.14
CA PRO A 209 -3.68 6.77 -8.60
C PRO A 209 -2.60 6.11 -9.47
N GLU A 210 -2.69 6.28 -10.78
CA GLU A 210 -1.77 5.75 -11.79
C GLU A 210 -0.37 6.38 -11.65
N ASP A 211 -0.26 7.66 -11.33
CA ASP A 211 1.03 8.34 -11.15
C ASP A 211 1.87 7.69 -10.02
N LEU A 212 1.19 7.29 -8.93
CA LEU A 212 1.85 6.58 -7.85
C LEU A 212 2.24 5.17 -8.25
N ALA A 213 1.39 4.50 -9.02
CA ALA A 213 1.64 3.13 -9.46
C ALA A 213 2.85 3.09 -10.42
N GLU A 214 2.93 4.01 -11.38
CA GLU A 214 4.08 4.16 -12.28
C GLU A 214 5.37 4.45 -11.52
N TYR A 215 5.30 5.33 -10.51
CA TYR A 215 6.46 5.61 -9.66
C TYR A 215 6.91 4.34 -8.91
N MET A 216 5.99 3.56 -8.35
CA MET A 216 6.31 2.30 -7.65
C MET A 216 7.00 1.30 -8.59
N VAL A 217 6.52 1.16 -9.83
CA VAL A 217 7.20 0.35 -10.86
C VAL A 217 8.62 0.86 -11.11
N SER A 218 8.77 2.16 -11.30
CA SER A 218 10.07 2.79 -11.60
C SER A 218 11.09 2.53 -10.48
N GLN A 219 10.71 2.69 -9.22
CA GLN A 219 11.62 2.42 -8.10
C GLN A 219 11.95 0.93 -7.93
N LEU A 220 11.01 0.02 -8.20
CA LEU A 220 11.25 -1.42 -8.16
C LEU A 220 12.26 -1.87 -9.22
N LYS A 221 12.30 -1.21 -10.38
CA LYS A 221 13.26 -1.46 -11.46
C LYS A 221 14.69 -0.97 -11.15
N LEU A 222 14.91 -0.20 -10.09
CA LEU A 222 16.26 0.20 -9.68
C LEU A 222 17.12 -1.02 -9.36
N ASN A 223 18.44 -0.89 -9.58
CA ASN A 223 19.38 -1.95 -9.21
C ASN A 223 19.22 -2.32 -7.72
N SER A 224 19.27 -3.61 -7.41
CA SER A 224 19.02 -4.17 -6.05
C SER A 224 19.89 -3.57 -4.95
N ARG A 225 21.08 -3.02 -5.27
CA ARG A 225 21.96 -2.34 -4.31
C ARG A 225 21.47 -0.93 -3.92
N ILE A 226 20.43 -0.42 -4.59
CA ILE A 226 19.90 0.93 -4.37
C ILE A 226 18.43 0.81 -4.01
N PHE A 227 17.99 1.59 -3.03
CA PHE A 227 16.57 1.80 -2.76
C PHE A 227 16.30 3.25 -2.35
N ILE A 228 15.09 3.68 -2.56
CA ILE A 228 14.59 4.97 -2.13
C ILE A 228 13.99 4.78 -0.74
N LYS A 229 14.60 5.39 0.28
CA LYS A 229 14.13 5.28 1.68
C LYS A 229 12.73 5.88 1.84
N SER A 230 12.51 7.05 1.25
CA SER A 230 11.21 7.73 1.25
C SER A 230 11.08 8.64 0.04
N ALA A 231 9.86 8.82 -0.45
CA ALA A 231 9.57 9.76 -1.52
C ALA A 231 8.29 10.54 -1.23
N GLY A 232 8.38 11.85 -1.29
CA GLY A 232 7.25 12.78 -1.27
C GLY A 232 6.79 13.07 -2.70
N MET A 233 5.48 12.96 -2.94
CA MET A 233 4.89 13.23 -4.25
C MET A 233 3.82 14.31 -4.12
N TRP A 234 3.86 15.29 -5.00
CA TRP A 234 2.97 16.45 -4.98
C TRP A 234 2.50 16.76 -6.39
N SER A 235 1.26 17.23 -6.52
CA SER A 235 0.81 17.84 -7.76
C SER A 235 1.62 19.09 -8.06
N THR A 236 1.97 19.33 -9.31
CA THR A 236 2.78 20.49 -9.72
C THR A 236 2.01 21.79 -9.53
N ASN A 237 0.72 21.78 -9.84
CA ASN A 237 -0.15 22.97 -9.78
C ASN A 237 -1.57 22.55 -9.36
N PRO A 238 -1.81 22.30 -8.04
CA PRO A 238 -3.08 21.79 -7.53
C PRO A 238 -4.21 22.84 -7.55
#